data_ff0e64f19f8379dea6272aa984b7ab71
#
_entry.id   ff0e64f19f8379dea6272aa984b7ab71
#
_cell.length_a   1.000
_cell.length_b   1.000
_cell.length_c   1.000
_cell.angle_alpha   90.00
_cell.angle_beta   90.00
_cell.angle_gamma   90.00
#
_symmetry.space_group_name_H-M   'P 1'
#
loop_
_entity.id
_entity.type
_entity.pdbx_description
1 polymer ?
#
loop_
_entity_poly.entity_id
_entity_poly.type
_entity_poly.pdbx_seq_one_letter_code
_entity_poly.pdbx_strand_id
1 'polypeptide(L)'
;DVIAFLYEIFLSFNDAAESKKMDFRFVPSIASYKMFVDKGNLDKVTYNLLSNAFKYTPSNGKIIFTVTVDESKQKLNISVADTGVGIPKEKRNELFNRFMQSSFSGSSVGVGLHLTHELVNVHKGSIEFHENIGGGSIFTVTLPLDISVYEEKDFLIPHNVLMEEEKK
;
A
#
# COMPACT_ATOMS: atom_id res chain seq x y z
N ASP A 1 9.11 -3.11 -13.98
CA ASP A 1 8.56 -1.74 -13.98
C ASP A 1 7.52 -1.61 -12.87
N VAL A 2 7.84 -0.84 -11.85
CA VAL A 2 6.96 -0.66 -10.69
C VAL A 2 5.75 0.22 -11.02
N ILE A 3 5.89 1.18 -11.93
CA ILE A 3 4.77 2.06 -12.33
C ILE A 3 3.72 1.26 -13.07
N ALA A 4 4.11 0.44 -14.05
CA ALA A 4 3.20 -0.44 -14.78
C ALA A 4 2.51 -1.43 -13.83
N PHE A 5 3.26 -2.03 -12.90
CA PHE A 5 2.71 -2.97 -11.91
C PHE A 5 1.65 -2.33 -11.00
N LEU A 6 1.94 -1.13 -10.46
CA LEU A 6 0.99 -0.40 -9.62
C LEU A 6 -0.24 0.09 -10.42
N TYR A 7 -0.06 0.40 -11.71
CA TYR A 7 -1.17 0.75 -12.58
C TYR A 7 -2.11 -0.43 -12.84
N GLU A 8 -1.60 -1.65 -12.97
CA GLU A 8 -2.44 -2.86 -13.07
C GLU A 8 -3.31 -3.05 -11.82
N ILE A 9 -2.74 -2.83 -10.63
CA ILE A 9 -3.52 -2.87 -9.37
C ILE A 9 -4.59 -1.77 -9.37
N PHE A 10 -4.24 -0.54 -9.78
CA PHE A 10 -5.21 0.55 -9.92
C PHE A 10 -6.38 0.15 -10.82
N LEU A 11 -6.12 -0.43 -11.98
CA LEU A 11 -7.16 -0.85 -12.93
C LEU A 11 -8.12 -1.90 -12.33
N SER A 12 -7.66 -2.74 -11.43
CA SER A 12 -8.49 -3.76 -10.78
C SER A 12 -9.61 -3.18 -9.90
N PHE A 13 -9.53 -1.89 -9.53
CA PHE A 13 -10.55 -1.20 -8.75
C PHE A 13 -11.54 -0.36 -9.59
N ASN A 14 -11.41 -0.33 -10.92
CA ASN A 14 -12.26 0.52 -11.77
C ASN A 14 -13.75 0.19 -11.65
N ASP A 15 -14.13 -1.09 -11.63
CA ASP A 15 -15.54 -1.50 -11.48
C ASP A 15 -16.12 -1.03 -10.14
N ALA A 16 -15.33 -1.09 -9.08
CA ALA A 16 -15.73 -0.60 -7.77
C ALA A 16 -15.87 0.94 -7.76
N ALA A 17 -14.99 1.63 -8.48
CA ALA A 17 -15.05 3.08 -8.62
C ALA A 17 -16.30 3.52 -9.40
N GLU A 18 -16.61 2.86 -10.50
CA GLU A 18 -17.83 3.11 -11.30
C GLU A 18 -19.09 2.83 -10.50
N SER A 19 -19.18 1.68 -9.83
CA SER A 19 -20.32 1.28 -9.00
C SER A 19 -20.64 2.30 -7.91
N LYS A 20 -19.61 2.89 -7.30
CA LYS A 20 -19.74 3.92 -6.26
C LYS A 20 -19.72 5.35 -6.81
N LYS A 21 -19.60 5.53 -8.12
CA LYS A 21 -19.47 6.84 -8.79
C LYS A 21 -18.33 7.68 -8.19
N MET A 22 -17.17 7.08 -7.96
CA MET A 22 -16.03 7.72 -7.31
C MET A 22 -15.13 8.41 -8.32
N ASP A 23 -14.57 9.57 -7.94
CA ASP A 23 -13.43 10.17 -8.65
C ASP A 23 -12.15 9.43 -8.25
N PHE A 24 -11.79 8.40 -9.01
CA PHE A 24 -10.63 7.56 -8.76
C PHE A 24 -9.54 7.84 -9.78
N ARG A 25 -8.36 8.26 -9.31
CA ARG A 25 -7.26 8.70 -10.18
C ARG A 25 -5.94 8.05 -9.80
N PHE A 26 -5.14 7.70 -10.84
CA PHE A 26 -3.76 7.29 -10.73
C PHE A 26 -2.83 8.43 -11.19
N VAL A 27 -1.88 8.84 -10.34
CA VAL A 27 -1.02 10.01 -10.56
C VAL A 27 0.46 9.60 -10.35
N PRO A 28 1.12 9.02 -11.36
CA PRO A 28 2.54 8.73 -11.29
C PRO A 28 3.38 9.98 -11.60
N SER A 29 4.53 10.14 -10.92
CA SER A 29 5.47 11.23 -11.19
C SER A 29 6.30 11.03 -12.47
N ILE A 30 6.42 9.78 -12.92
CA ILE A 30 7.14 9.36 -14.13
C ILE A 30 6.39 8.21 -14.81
N ALA A 31 6.61 8.01 -16.09
CA ALA A 31 5.91 6.99 -16.87
C ALA A 31 6.38 5.55 -16.60
N SER A 32 7.62 5.36 -16.19
CA SER A 32 8.24 4.03 -16.04
C SER A 32 9.43 4.12 -15.07
N TYR A 33 9.57 3.12 -14.20
CA TYR A 33 10.73 2.95 -13.34
C TYR A 33 10.95 1.47 -13.01
N LYS A 34 12.18 0.99 -13.24
CA LYS A 34 12.57 -0.39 -12.91
C LYS A 34 13.23 -0.44 -11.56
N MET A 35 12.75 -1.28 -10.67
CA MET A 35 13.35 -1.54 -9.36
C MET A 35 13.20 -3.00 -8.97
N PHE A 36 13.98 -3.43 -7.99
CA PHE A 36 13.80 -4.73 -7.35
C PHE A 36 12.83 -4.59 -6.19
N VAL A 37 11.77 -5.40 -6.19
CA VAL A 37 10.76 -5.45 -5.13
C VAL A 37 10.07 -6.81 -5.17
N ASP A 38 9.67 -7.31 -4.00
CA ASP A 38 8.77 -8.46 -3.93
C ASP A 38 7.37 -8.04 -4.41
N LYS A 39 7.01 -8.49 -5.61
CA LYS A 39 5.72 -8.16 -6.23
C LYS A 39 4.53 -8.63 -5.40
N GLY A 40 4.62 -9.83 -4.79
CA GLY A 40 3.53 -10.39 -4.00
C GLY A 40 3.25 -9.59 -2.73
N ASN A 41 4.30 -9.10 -2.09
CA ASN A 41 4.17 -8.25 -0.92
C ASN A 41 3.72 -6.83 -1.29
N LEU A 42 4.26 -6.26 -2.37
CA LEU A 42 3.84 -4.95 -2.86
C LEU A 42 2.37 -4.96 -3.30
N ASP A 43 1.92 -6.03 -3.94
CA ASP A 43 0.50 -6.24 -4.29
C ASP A 43 -0.38 -6.18 -3.04
N LYS A 44 -0.06 -6.97 -2.01
CA LYS A 44 -0.82 -7.01 -0.75
C LYS A 44 -0.87 -5.65 -0.05
N VAL A 45 0.28 -4.94 0.01
CA VAL A 45 0.37 -3.60 0.60
C VAL A 45 -0.54 -2.63 -0.16
N THR A 46 -0.39 -2.55 -1.48
CA THR A 46 -1.14 -1.60 -2.31
C THR A 46 -2.62 -1.92 -2.33
N TYR A 47 -2.98 -3.20 -2.51
CA TYR A 47 -4.38 -3.64 -2.48
C TYR A 47 -5.06 -3.31 -1.16
N ASN A 48 -4.37 -3.52 -0.04
CA ASN A 48 -4.92 -3.22 1.29
C ASN A 48 -5.17 -1.73 1.50
N LEU A 49 -4.24 -0.86 1.06
CA LEU A 49 -4.44 0.59 1.13
C LEU A 49 -5.63 1.05 0.27
N LEU A 50 -5.71 0.58 -0.98
CA LEU A 50 -6.82 0.91 -1.88
C LEU A 50 -8.15 0.34 -1.36
N SER A 51 -8.18 -0.92 -0.94
CA SER A 51 -9.37 -1.55 -0.37
C SER A 51 -9.91 -0.78 0.85
N ASN A 52 -9.03 -0.32 1.73
CA ASN A 52 -9.42 0.53 2.85
C ASN A 52 -9.99 1.86 2.38
N ALA A 53 -9.35 2.54 1.43
CA ALA A 53 -9.86 3.80 0.88
C ALA A 53 -11.27 3.62 0.28
N PHE A 54 -11.48 2.56 -0.52
CA PHE A 54 -12.80 2.24 -1.09
C PHE A 54 -13.86 1.88 -0.05
N LYS A 55 -13.45 1.22 1.03
CA LYS A 55 -14.35 0.80 2.12
C LYS A 55 -14.86 2.00 2.91
N TYR A 56 -13.99 2.95 3.23
CA TYR A 56 -14.28 4.08 4.12
C TYR A 56 -14.68 5.35 3.41
N THR A 57 -14.60 5.39 2.08
CA THR A 57 -15.07 6.52 1.28
C THR A 57 -16.51 6.25 0.80
N PRO A 58 -17.46 7.14 1.10
CA PRO A 58 -18.84 7.02 0.62
C PRO A 58 -18.90 7.20 -0.91
N SER A 59 -20.02 6.78 -1.50
CA SER A 59 -20.30 7.02 -2.92
C SER A 59 -20.16 8.51 -3.28
N ASN A 60 -19.72 8.80 -4.50
CA ASN A 60 -19.37 10.12 -5.00
C ASN A 60 -18.15 10.76 -4.32
N GLY A 61 -17.41 10.00 -3.50
CA GLY A 61 -16.17 10.46 -2.91
C GLY A 61 -15.00 10.45 -3.91
N LYS A 62 -13.81 10.77 -3.40
CA LYS A 62 -12.59 10.85 -4.22
C LYS A 62 -11.48 10.02 -3.62
N ILE A 63 -10.74 9.30 -4.48
CA ILE A 63 -9.52 8.58 -4.11
C ILE A 63 -8.43 8.94 -5.13
N ILE A 64 -7.27 9.37 -4.64
CA ILE A 64 -6.10 9.64 -5.46
C ILE A 64 -5.00 8.67 -5.06
N PHE A 65 -4.55 7.88 -6.03
CA PHE A 65 -3.44 6.96 -5.90
C PHE A 65 -2.21 7.59 -6.59
N THR A 66 -1.26 8.07 -5.79
CA THR A 66 -0.06 8.77 -6.26
C THR A 66 1.16 7.89 -6.09
N VAL A 67 2.01 7.86 -7.11
CA VAL A 67 3.29 7.15 -7.09
C VAL A 67 4.40 8.13 -7.45
N THR A 68 5.35 8.36 -6.54
CA THR A 68 6.45 9.31 -6.74
C THR A 68 7.79 8.59 -6.60
N VAL A 69 8.63 8.71 -7.62
CA VAL A 69 10.02 8.27 -7.58
C VAL A 69 10.90 9.48 -7.29
N ASP A 70 11.63 9.44 -6.17
CA ASP A 70 12.61 10.45 -5.78
C ASP A 70 14.02 9.83 -5.82
N GLU A 71 14.66 9.93 -6.97
CA GLU A 71 16.02 9.39 -7.17
C GLU A 71 17.05 10.08 -6.29
N SER A 72 16.86 11.36 -5.97
CA SER A 72 17.81 12.12 -5.11
C SER A 72 17.82 11.60 -3.68
N LYS A 73 16.69 11.09 -3.20
CA LYS A 73 16.53 10.49 -1.87
C LYS A 73 16.53 8.97 -1.90
N GLN A 74 16.67 8.37 -3.09
CA GLN A 74 16.58 6.93 -3.28
C GLN A 74 15.29 6.32 -2.69
N LYS A 75 14.14 6.93 -2.98
CA LYS A 75 12.84 6.55 -2.42
C LYS A 75 11.75 6.44 -3.47
N LEU A 76 10.94 5.37 -3.34
CA LEU A 76 9.61 5.26 -3.95
C LEU A 76 8.57 5.59 -2.90
N ASN A 77 7.68 6.54 -3.17
CA ASN A 77 6.53 6.82 -2.32
C ASN A 77 5.25 6.40 -3.03
N ILE A 78 4.43 5.62 -2.32
CA ILE A 78 3.12 5.14 -2.75
C ILE A 78 2.11 5.75 -1.78
N SER A 79 1.26 6.65 -2.27
CA SER A 79 0.29 7.37 -1.44
C SER A 79 -1.13 7.14 -1.92
N VAL A 80 -2.03 6.84 -0.99
CA VAL A 80 -3.47 6.74 -1.24
C VAL A 80 -4.16 7.78 -0.37
N ALA A 81 -4.74 8.79 -1.00
CA ALA A 81 -5.52 9.84 -0.37
C ALA A 81 -7.01 9.62 -0.66
N ASP A 82 -7.83 9.60 0.38
CA ASP A 82 -9.28 9.45 0.29
C ASP A 82 -10.02 10.63 0.93
N THR A 83 -11.28 10.81 0.56
CA THR A 83 -12.20 11.77 1.17
C THR A 83 -13.24 11.07 2.04
N GLY A 84 -12.83 10.00 2.71
CA GLY A 84 -13.69 9.19 3.56
C GLY A 84 -13.94 9.79 4.94
N VAL A 85 -14.37 8.95 5.84
CA VAL A 85 -14.71 9.34 7.22
C VAL A 85 -13.50 9.73 8.08
N GLY A 86 -12.29 9.47 7.59
CA GLY A 86 -11.06 9.71 8.33
C GLY A 86 -10.87 8.79 9.54
N ILE A 87 -9.88 9.08 10.37
CA ILE A 87 -9.53 8.30 11.55
C ILE A 87 -9.58 9.20 12.80
N PRO A 88 -10.37 8.84 13.81
CA PRO A 88 -10.43 9.57 15.07
C PRO A 88 -9.05 9.72 15.73
N LYS A 89 -8.78 10.87 16.33
CA LYS A 89 -7.46 11.19 16.92
C LYS A 89 -7.00 10.14 17.94
N GLU A 90 -7.93 9.63 18.72
CA GLU A 90 -7.68 8.66 19.77
C GLU A 90 -7.18 7.30 19.24
N LYS A 91 -7.47 7.00 17.95
CA LYS A 91 -7.11 5.74 17.31
C LYS A 91 -5.83 5.82 16.47
N ARG A 92 -5.32 7.02 16.20
CA ARG A 92 -4.18 7.21 15.27
C ARG A 92 -2.89 6.57 15.76
N ASN A 93 -2.62 6.62 17.06
CA ASN A 93 -1.41 6.05 17.64
C ASN A 93 -1.37 4.51 17.62
N GLU A 94 -2.49 3.88 17.37
CA GLU A 94 -2.63 2.43 17.40
C GLU A 94 -2.88 1.81 16.01
N LEU A 95 -2.89 2.65 14.94
CA LEU A 95 -3.27 2.25 13.58
C LEU A 95 -2.56 1.01 13.05
N PHE A 96 -1.31 0.84 13.42
CA PHE A 96 -0.45 -0.24 12.94
C PHE A 96 -0.28 -1.36 13.97
N ASN A 97 -0.97 -1.29 15.12
CA ASN A 97 -0.91 -2.32 16.15
C ASN A 97 -1.77 -3.53 15.78
N ARG A 98 -1.29 -4.75 16.16
CA ARG A 98 -1.86 -6.03 15.75
C ARG A 98 -3.33 -6.26 16.14
N PHE A 99 -3.84 -5.61 17.19
CA PHE A 99 -5.15 -5.89 17.78
C PHE A 99 -6.13 -4.72 17.73
N MET A 100 -5.91 -3.76 16.85
CA MET A 100 -6.94 -2.75 16.60
C MET A 100 -8.16 -3.37 15.89
N GLN A 101 -8.91 -4.19 16.61
CA GLN A 101 -10.29 -4.45 16.25
C GLN A 101 -11.06 -3.18 16.57
N SER A 102 -11.30 -2.39 15.53
CA SER A 102 -12.15 -1.24 15.71
C SER A 102 -13.54 -1.70 16.10
N SER A 103 -14.06 -1.13 17.16
CA SER A 103 -15.48 -1.10 17.54
C SER A 103 -16.36 -0.41 16.47
N PHE A 104 -15.90 -0.29 15.23
CA PHE A 104 -16.70 0.09 14.07
C PHE A 104 -17.30 -1.18 13.48
N SER A 105 -18.54 -1.49 13.91
CA SER A 105 -19.48 -2.41 13.25
C SER A 105 -18.85 -3.48 12.34
N GLY A 106 -18.38 -4.57 12.96
CA GLY A 106 -18.32 -5.88 12.30
C GLY A 106 -17.30 -6.08 11.18
N SER A 107 -16.32 -5.23 10.95
CA SER A 107 -15.37 -5.40 9.87
C SER A 107 -13.90 -5.36 10.32
N SER A 108 -13.14 -6.29 9.77
CA SER A 108 -11.75 -6.67 10.00
C SER A 108 -10.69 -5.59 9.63
N VAL A 109 -10.80 -4.36 10.15
CA VAL A 109 -9.89 -3.24 9.78
C VAL A 109 -8.50 -3.36 10.37
N GLY A 110 -8.38 -3.93 11.55
CA GLY A 110 -7.11 -3.93 12.29
C GLY A 110 -6.04 -4.88 11.75
N VAL A 111 -6.43 -5.93 11.04
CA VAL A 111 -5.47 -6.95 10.54
C VAL A 111 -4.73 -6.46 9.30
N GLY A 112 -5.40 -5.71 8.42
CA GLY A 112 -4.83 -5.26 7.15
C GLY A 112 -3.70 -4.25 7.34
N LEU A 113 -3.89 -3.20 8.13
CA LEU A 113 -2.87 -2.15 8.35
C LEU A 113 -1.66 -2.66 9.13
N HIS A 114 -1.87 -3.55 10.11
CA HIS A 114 -0.75 -4.21 10.79
C HIS A 114 0.07 -5.05 9.81
N LEU A 115 -0.58 -5.90 9.01
CA LEU A 115 0.12 -6.69 7.99
C LEU A 115 0.85 -5.80 6.98
N THR A 116 0.21 -4.71 6.55
CA THR A 116 0.85 -3.72 5.66
C THR A 116 2.11 -3.15 6.29
N HIS A 117 2.06 -2.76 7.56
CA HIS A 117 3.22 -2.27 8.31
C HIS A 117 4.35 -3.30 8.35
N GLU A 118 4.05 -4.57 8.68
CA GLU A 118 5.03 -5.64 8.70
C GLU A 118 5.68 -5.89 7.32
N LEU A 119 4.86 -5.94 6.25
CA LEU A 119 5.36 -6.13 4.89
C LEU A 119 6.23 -4.96 4.42
N VAL A 120 5.87 -3.73 4.78
CA VAL A 120 6.66 -2.53 4.49
C VAL A 120 7.99 -2.55 5.26
N ASN A 121 7.98 -2.99 6.52
CA ASN A 121 9.20 -3.14 7.32
C ASN A 121 10.16 -4.19 6.73
N VAL A 122 9.64 -5.31 6.22
CA VAL A 122 10.46 -6.32 5.50
C VAL A 122 11.18 -5.69 4.30
N HIS A 123 10.53 -4.72 3.63
CA HIS A 123 11.11 -3.95 2.53
C HIS A 123 11.99 -2.78 3.00
N LYS A 124 12.36 -2.70 4.29
CA LYS A 124 13.14 -1.60 4.88
C LYS A 124 12.51 -0.22 4.63
N GLY A 125 11.20 -0.20 4.45
CA GLY A 125 10.40 0.99 4.22
C GLY A 125 9.72 1.53 5.48
N SER A 126 8.84 2.50 5.28
CA SER A 126 7.98 3.06 6.32
C SER A 126 6.56 3.27 5.79
N ILE A 127 5.58 3.26 6.68
CA ILE A 127 4.22 3.67 6.39
C ILE A 127 3.79 4.77 7.36
N GLU A 128 3.15 5.80 6.82
CA GLU A 128 2.69 6.97 7.57
C GLU A 128 1.22 7.24 7.27
N PHE A 129 0.55 7.82 8.26
CA PHE A 129 -0.82 8.32 8.16
C PHE A 129 -0.83 9.84 8.35
N HIS A 130 -1.57 10.53 7.49
CA HIS A 130 -1.90 11.94 7.63
C HIS A 130 -3.39 12.16 7.42
N GLU A 131 -3.95 13.18 8.08
CA GLU A 131 -5.32 13.62 7.84
C GLU A 131 -5.39 14.35 6.49
N ASN A 132 -6.38 14.00 5.67
CA ASN A 132 -6.58 14.69 4.39
C ASN A 132 -7.30 16.03 4.61
N ILE A 133 -6.87 17.07 3.88
CA ILE A 133 -7.49 18.39 3.95
C ILE A 133 -8.95 18.29 3.46
N GLY A 134 -9.88 18.71 4.29
CA GLY A 134 -11.32 18.61 3.99
C GLY A 134 -11.97 17.30 4.44
N GLY A 135 -11.22 16.42 5.09
CA GLY A 135 -11.68 15.12 5.61
C GLY A 135 -11.13 13.92 4.85
N GLY A 136 -11.07 12.80 5.52
CA GLY A 136 -10.51 11.56 4.99
C GLY A 136 -9.10 11.25 5.47
N SER A 137 -8.42 10.34 4.77
CA SER A 137 -7.12 9.82 5.16
C SER A 137 -6.11 9.91 4.02
N ILE A 138 -4.85 10.02 4.37
CA ILE A 138 -3.72 9.85 3.47
C ILE A 138 -2.78 8.81 4.09
N PHE A 139 -2.62 7.67 3.44
CA PHE A 139 -1.60 6.69 3.78
C PHE A 139 -0.48 6.76 2.77
N THR A 140 0.76 6.87 3.26
CA THR A 140 1.94 6.91 2.41
C THR A 140 2.91 5.82 2.82
N VAL A 141 3.24 4.93 1.90
CA VAL A 141 4.30 3.93 2.01
C VAL A 141 5.53 4.46 1.29
N THR A 142 6.67 4.41 1.97
CA THR A 142 7.98 4.78 1.43
C THR A 142 8.85 3.55 1.38
N LEU A 143 9.38 3.21 0.20
CA LEU A 143 10.29 2.09 -0.02
C LEU A 143 11.64 2.59 -0.54
N PRO A 144 12.77 1.95 -0.17
CA PRO A 144 14.07 2.26 -0.75
C PRO A 144 14.13 1.81 -2.21
N LEU A 145 14.78 2.60 -3.07
CA LEU A 145 15.08 2.23 -4.46
C LEU A 145 16.38 1.42 -4.54
N ASP A 146 17.30 1.67 -3.62
CA ASP A 146 18.60 1.02 -3.61
C ASP A 146 18.50 -0.42 -3.06
N ILE A 147 18.86 -1.37 -3.90
CA ILE A 147 18.90 -2.80 -3.53
C ILE A 147 19.97 -3.09 -2.46
N SER A 148 20.99 -2.26 -2.34
CA SER A 148 22.09 -2.47 -1.37
C SER A 148 21.66 -2.35 0.10
N VAL A 149 20.46 -1.82 0.38
CA VAL A 149 19.90 -1.79 1.73
C VAL A 149 19.42 -3.17 2.22
N TYR A 150 19.30 -4.14 1.29
CA TYR A 150 18.89 -5.51 1.61
C TYR A 150 20.11 -6.38 1.84
N GLU A 151 20.06 -7.22 2.86
CA GLU A 151 21.05 -8.27 3.10
C GLU A 151 20.66 -9.55 2.34
N GLU A 152 21.61 -10.47 2.16
CA GLU A 152 21.37 -11.75 1.46
C GLU A 152 20.19 -12.54 2.07
N LYS A 153 20.03 -12.50 3.39
CA LYS A 153 18.90 -13.11 4.12
C LYS A 153 17.52 -12.48 3.83
N ASP A 154 17.48 -11.25 3.29
CA ASP A 154 16.24 -10.55 2.94
C ASP A 154 15.69 -11.04 1.59
N PHE A 155 16.50 -11.75 0.80
CA PHE A 155 16.07 -12.35 -0.46
C PHE A 155 15.53 -13.76 -0.18
N LEU A 156 14.19 -13.88 -0.12
CA LEU A 156 13.55 -15.19 0.00
C LEU A 156 13.78 -16.00 -1.27
N ILE A 157 14.53 -17.10 -1.15
CA ILE A 157 14.57 -18.13 -2.19
C ILE A 157 13.17 -18.78 -2.19
N PRO A 158 12.45 -18.80 -3.32
CA PRO A 158 11.15 -19.46 -3.38
C PRO A 158 11.29 -20.92 -2.93
N HIS A 159 10.43 -21.36 -2.02
CA HIS A 159 10.46 -22.71 -1.43
C HIS A 159 10.46 -23.83 -2.48
N ASN A 160 10.04 -23.54 -3.70
CA ASN A 160 10.01 -24.49 -4.82
C ASN A 160 11.41 -24.82 -5.39
N VAL A 161 12.44 -24.02 -5.11
CA VAL A 161 13.80 -24.32 -5.59
C VAL A 161 14.50 -25.34 -4.71
N LEU A 162 14.13 -25.42 -3.41
CA LEU A 162 14.71 -26.36 -2.45
C LEU A 162 14.23 -27.81 -2.64
N MET A 163 13.10 -28.03 -3.32
CA MET A 163 12.56 -29.37 -3.55
C MET A 163 13.15 -30.08 -4.76
N GLU A 164 13.89 -29.38 -5.62
CA GLU A 164 14.55 -30.01 -6.80
C GLU A 164 15.97 -30.49 -6.51
N GLU A 165 16.62 -29.99 -5.47
CA GLU A 165 17.98 -30.43 -5.09
C GLU A 165 18.02 -31.70 -4.21
N GLU A 166 16.90 -32.05 -3.53
CA GLU A 166 16.83 -33.30 -2.74
C GLU A 166 16.46 -34.54 -3.56
N LYS A 167 16.28 -34.44 -4.89
CA LYS A 167 15.96 -35.56 -5.80
C LYS A 167 17.09 -35.93 -6.74
N LYS A 168 18.29 -35.51 -6.47
CA LYS A 168 19.53 -36.00 -7.11
C LYS A 168 20.42 -36.66 -6.05
#